data_80450abfab35c3d34bd6ee897fb2fc78
#
_entry.id   80450abfab35c3d34bd6ee897fb2fc78
#
_cell.length_a   1.000
_cell.length_b   1.000
_cell.length_c   1.000
_cell.angle_alpha   90.00
_cell.angle_beta   90.00
_cell.angle_gamma   90.00
#
_symmetry.space_group_name_H-M   'P 1'
#
loop_
_entity.id
_entity.type
_entity.pdbx_description
1 polymer ?
#
loop_
_entity_poly.entity_id
_entity_poly.type
_entity_poly.pdbx_seq_one_letter_code
_entity_poly.pdbx_strand_id
1 'polypeptide(L)' 'MARKRKSQVERVKTWLASGKSINPLTAVKRLNIFRLAAVIHRLRNEHGLNITTDTRRGFATYKLTA' A
#
# COMPACT_ATOMS: atom_id res chain seq x y z
N MET A 1 -3.26 27.90 6.89
CA MET A 1 -3.30 27.27 5.61
C MET A 1 -3.52 25.77 5.69
N ALA A 2 -4.55 25.31 5.08
CA ALA A 2 -4.86 23.91 5.12
C ALA A 2 -3.96 23.14 4.18
N ARG A 3 -3.26 22.18 4.71
CA ARG A 3 -2.46 21.30 3.90
C ARG A 3 -3.19 20.01 3.74
N LYS A 4 -3.51 19.67 2.53
CA LYS A 4 -4.09 18.37 2.29
C LYS A 4 -3.04 17.31 2.48
N ARG A 5 -3.25 16.49 3.47
CA ARG A 5 -2.45 15.31 3.62
C ARG A 5 -2.94 14.25 2.67
N LYS A 6 -2.03 13.54 2.08
CA LYS A 6 -2.41 12.39 1.30
C LYS A 6 -3.04 11.37 2.23
N SER A 7 -4.12 10.75 1.79
CA SER A 7 -4.75 9.68 2.55
C SER A 7 -3.81 8.48 2.60
N GLN A 8 -4.10 7.54 3.49
CA GLN A 8 -3.31 6.31 3.56
C GLN A 8 -3.33 5.59 2.22
N VAL A 9 -4.47 5.60 1.56
CA VAL A 9 -4.60 4.97 0.24
C VAL A 9 -3.66 5.61 -0.76
N GLU A 10 -3.62 6.93 -0.80
CA GLU A 10 -2.74 7.65 -1.73
C GLU A 10 -1.27 7.42 -1.43
N ARG A 11 -0.92 7.36 -0.17
CA ARG A 11 0.46 7.10 0.22
C ARG A 11 0.93 5.74 -0.27
N VAL A 12 0.11 4.72 -0.06
CA VAL A 12 0.44 3.38 -0.51
C VAL A 12 0.49 3.33 -2.03
N LYS A 13 -0.45 3.99 -2.69
CA LYS A 13 -0.47 4.05 -4.14
C LYS A 13 0.82 4.65 -4.69
N THR A 14 1.25 5.78 -4.14
CA THR A 14 2.49 6.43 -4.56
C THR A 14 3.69 5.52 -4.30
N TRP A 15 3.72 4.87 -3.15
CA TRP A 15 4.79 3.96 -2.80
C TRP A 15 4.91 2.83 -3.82
N LEU A 16 3.78 2.20 -4.14
CA LEU A 16 3.76 1.10 -5.09
C LEU A 16 4.07 1.58 -6.50
N ALA A 17 3.60 2.75 -6.87
CA ALA A 17 3.83 3.30 -8.20
C ALA A 17 5.32 3.58 -8.45
N SER A 18 6.10 3.75 -7.40
CA SER A 18 7.54 3.95 -7.54
C SER A 18 8.30 2.65 -7.74
N GLY A 19 7.60 1.53 -7.85
CA GLY A 19 8.21 0.22 -8.09
C GLY A 19 8.63 -0.52 -6.84
N LYS A 20 8.23 -0.03 -5.67
CA LYS A 20 8.58 -0.67 -4.40
C LYS A 20 7.47 -1.58 -3.92
N SER A 21 7.85 -2.63 -3.23
CA SER A 21 6.87 -3.47 -2.54
C SER A 21 6.62 -2.93 -1.14
N ILE A 22 5.51 -3.33 -0.54
CA ILE A 22 5.16 -2.90 0.80
C ILE A 22 4.63 -4.09 1.59
N ASN A 23 4.98 -4.15 2.87
CA ASN A 23 4.45 -5.15 3.78
C ASN A 23 3.93 -4.44 5.04
N PRO A 24 3.22 -5.16 5.93
CA PRO A 24 2.67 -4.52 7.13
C PRO A 24 3.72 -3.81 8.00
N LEU A 25 4.90 -4.37 8.10
CA LEU A 25 5.96 -3.75 8.89
C LEU A 25 6.42 -2.44 8.27
N THR A 26 6.64 -2.44 6.96
CA THR A 26 7.03 -1.24 6.25
C THR A 26 5.92 -0.18 6.33
N ALA A 27 4.68 -0.60 6.19
CA ALA A 27 3.55 0.30 6.27
C ALA A 27 3.49 1.01 7.62
N VAL A 28 3.70 0.28 8.69
CA VAL A 28 3.69 0.88 10.04
C VAL A 28 4.89 1.79 10.23
N LYS A 29 6.08 1.32 9.87
CA LYS A 29 7.31 2.07 10.12
C LYS A 29 7.47 3.29 9.24
N ARG A 30 7.10 3.18 7.97
CA ARG A 30 7.35 4.25 7.02
C ARG A 30 6.14 5.14 6.78
N LEU A 31 4.96 4.55 6.79
CA LEU A 31 3.74 5.27 6.44
C LEU A 31 2.78 5.41 7.61
N ASN A 32 3.11 4.79 8.72
CA ASN A 32 2.28 4.82 9.92
C ASN A 32 0.87 4.26 9.64
N ILE A 33 0.80 3.21 8.83
CA ILE A 33 -0.44 2.57 8.43
C ILE A 33 -0.54 1.23 9.11
N PHE A 34 -1.58 1.05 9.92
CA PHE A 34 -1.77 -0.18 10.69
C PHE A 34 -2.70 -1.17 9.99
N ARG A 35 -3.48 -0.70 9.02
CA ARG A 35 -4.44 -1.55 8.30
C ARG A 35 -4.10 -1.62 6.83
N LEU A 36 -2.92 -2.11 6.55
CA LEU A 36 -2.47 -2.18 5.17
C LEU A 36 -3.40 -3.00 4.28
N ALA A 37 -3.89 -4.13 4.79
CA ALA A 37 -4.78 -4.98 4.00
C ALA A 37 -6.03 -4.25 3.53
N ALA A 38 -6.60 -3.41 4.39
CA ALA A 38 -7.78 -2.62 4.02
C ALA A 38 -7.43 -1.60 2.94
N VAL A 39 -6.27 -0.98 3.03
CA VAL A 39 -5.81 -0.02 2.03
C VAL A 39 -5.60 -0.72 0.69
N ILE A 40 -4.98 -1.89 0.70
CA ILE A 40 -4.76 -2.67 -0.52
C ILE A 40 -6.10 -3.06 -1.14
N HIS A 41 -7.05 -3.46 -0.33
CA HIS A 41 -8.38 -3.82 -0.80
C HIS A 41 -9.04 -2.64 -1.53
N ARG A 42 -8.92 -1.44 -0.96
CA ARG A 42 -9.45 -0.24 -1.58
C ARG A 42 -8.76 0.07 -2.90
N LEU A 43 -7.46 -0.07 -2.94
CA LEU A 43 -6.71 0.18 -4.17
C LEU A 43 -7.15 -0.75 -5.29
N ARG A 44 -7.40 -2.01 -4.96
CA ARG A 44 -7.86 -2.98 -5.96
C ARG A 44 -9.26 -2.66 -6.46
N ASN A 45 -10.15 -2.29 -5.56
CA ASN A 45 -11.56 -2.09 -5.92
C ASN A 45 -11.87 -0.69 -6.42
N GLU A 46 -11.31 0.34 -5.79
CA GLU A 46 -11.64 1.72 -6.14
C GLU A 46 -10.73 2.28 -7.22
N HIS A 47 -9.47 1.88 -7.23
CA HIS A 47 -8.49 2.39 -8.18
C HIS A 47 -8.16 1.41 -9.28
N GLY A 48 -8.65 0.18 -9.18
CA GLY A 48 -8.43 -0.83 -10.21
C GLY A 48 -6.99 -1.23 -10.40
N LEU A 49 -6.18 -1.12 -9.36
CA LEU A 49 -4.77 -1.46 -9.45
C LEU A 49 -4.56 -2.97 -9.35
N ASN A 50 -3.64 -3.47 -10.13
CA ASN A 50 -3.25 -4.87 -10.07
C ASN A 50 -2.16 -5.03 -9.03
N ILE A 51 -2.54 -5.51 -7.86
CA ILE A 51 -1.61 -5.67 -6.76
C ILE A 51 -1.44 -7.15 -6.46
N THR A 52 -0.20 -7.59 -6.50
CA THR A 52 0.16 -8.98 -6.23
C THR A 52 0.51 -9.14 -4.77
N THR A 53 0.06 -10.23 -4.17
CA THR A 53 0.37 -10.56 -2.78
C THR A 53 1.37 -11.70 -2.75
N ASP A 54 2.47 -11.53 -2.03
CA ASP A 54 3.48 -12.55 -1.86
C ASP A 54 3.60 -12.86 -0.38
N THR A 55 3.44 -14.12 -0.02
CA THR A 55 3.48 -14.55 1.38
C THR A 55 4.66 -15.46 1.70
N ARG A 56 5.67 -15.48 0.86
CA ARG A 56 6.81 -16.40 1.02
C ARG A 56 7.57 -16.23 2.32
N ARG A 57 7.59 -15.01 2.85
CA ARG A 57 8.37 -14.72 4.05
C ARG A 57 7.56 -14.77 5.32
N GLY A 58 6.40 -15.39 5.29
CA GLY A 58 5.55 -15.49 6.46
C GLY A 58 4.68 -14.27 6.73
N PHE A 59 4.77 -13.25 5.90
CA PHE A 59 3.89 -12.09 5.95
C PHE A 59 3.57 -11.63 4.53
N ALA A 60 2.44 -10.97 4.38
CA ALA A 60 1.99 -10.54 3.07
C ALA A 60 2.81 -9.34 2.58
N THR A 61 3.41 -9.49 1.42
CA THR A 61 4.12 -8.39 0.75
C THR A 61 3.34 -8.04 -0.50
N TYR A 62 3.01 -6.77 -0.66
CA TYR A 62 2.20 -6.30 -1.78
C TYR A 62 3.07 -5.55 -2.77
N LYS A 63 2.84 -5.81 -4.04
CA LYS A 63 3.58 -5.15 -5.11
C LYS A 63 2.63 -4.82 -6.25
N LEU A 64 2.78 -3.64 -6.81
CA LEU A 64 2.00 -3.25 -7.97
C LEU A 64 2.51 -3.98 -9.21
N THR A 65 1.58 -4.64 -9.88
CA THR A 65 1.88 -5.31 -11.15
C THR A 65 1.34 -4.42 -12.27
N ALA A 66 2.20 -3.93 -13.07
CA ALA A 66 1.78 -3.02 -14.15
C ALA A 66 0.99 -3.74 -15.21
#